data_dc8d1f8ebcc1349b145a97d5a3739ce8
#
_entry.id   dc8d1f8ebcc1349b145a97d5a3739ce8
#
_cell.length_a   1.000
_cell.length_b   1.000
_cell.length_c   1.000
_cell.angle_alpha   90.00
_cell.angle_beta   90.00
_cell.angle_gamma   90.00
#
_symmetry.space_group_name_H-M   'P 1'
#
loop_
_entity.id
_entity.type
_entity.pdbx_description
1 polymer ?
#
loop_
_entity_poly.entity_id
_entity_poly.type
_entity_poly.pdbx_seq_one_letter_code
_entity_poly.pdbx_strand_id
1 'polypeptide(L)'
;MEKLVCPHFSLGESLTKEQTDFFDTNGFILFKNFINKDQVALFLSEAQRVESELIASGTTVINGTPLKYGLDDDGNKMIQRMCFLSQFSPVLQSFFDDNRLKALLPLLNPYQGRVGLNEKDGLVMNHYVRTKHSKFSQMGWHTDSPRDLFLGQ
;
A
#
# COMPACT_ATOMS: atom_id res chain seq x y z
N MET A 1 -8.95 3.29 30.60
CA MET A 1 -8.41 2.65 29.39
C MET A 1 -6.92 2.96 29.36
N GLU A 2 -6.08 1.99 29.60
CA GLU A 2 -4.64 2.15 29.39
C GLU A 2 -4.38 2.52 27.94
N LYS A 3 -3.51 3.49 27.75
CA LYS A 3 -3.09 3.92 26.40
C LYS A 3 -2.27 2.78 25.80
N LEU A 4 -2.76 2.15 24.76
CA LEU A 4 -2.02 1.10 24.05
C LEU A 4 -0.69 1.68 23.58
N VAL A 5 0.40 1.31 24.23
CA VAL A 5 1.75 1.67 23.79
C VAL A 5 2.11 0.73 22.66
N CYS A 6 2.02 1.24 21.42
CA CYS A 6 2.43 0.47 20.26
C CYS A 6 3.96 0.55 20.13
N PRO A 7 4.72 -0.53 20.34
CA PRO A 7 6.14 -0.53 20.11
C PRO A 7 6.44 -0.33 18.63
N HIS A 8 7.58 0.29 18.36
CA HIS A 8 8.06 0.51 17.01
C HIS A 8 9.33 -0.29 16.80
N PHE A 9 9.32 -1.08 15.75
CA PHE A 9 10.45 -1.93 15.39
C PHE A 9 11.22 -1.33 14.21
N SER A 10 12.46 -1.76 14.02
CA SER A 10 13.23 -1.55 12.79
C SER A 10 13.28 -2.88 12.03
N LEU A 11 12.93 -2.88 10.75
CA LEU A 11 13.01 -4.07 9.92
C LEU A 11 14.42 -4.24 9.40
N GLY A 12 15.04 -5.39 9.70
CA GLY A 12 16.30 -5.85 9.14
C GLY A 12 16.09 -6.82 7.97
N GLU A 13 17.14 -7.57 7.64
CA GLU A 13 17.09 -8.60 6.58
C GLU A 13 16.27 -9.84 6.99
N SER A 14 15.98 -10.00 8.27
CA SER A 14 15.11 -11.03 8.83
C SER A 14 14.35 -10.48 10.04
N LEU A 15 13.22 -11.11 10.36
CA LEU A 15 12.48 -10.81 11.58
C LEU A 15 13.21 -11.38 12.80
N THR A 16 13.20 -10.60 13.89
CA THR A 16 13.63 -11.12 15.20
C THR A 16 12.50 -11.93 15.85
N LYS A 17 12.88 -12.77 16.81
CA LYS A 17 11.87 -13.51 17.61
C LYS A 17 10.89 -12.56 18.31
N GLU A 18 11.37 -11.44 18.85
CA GLU A 18 10.53 -10.43 19.49
C GLU A 18 9.47 -9.86 18.52
N GLN A 19 9.87 -9.57 17.28
CA GLN A 19 8.98 -9.06 16.24
C GLN A 19 7.89 -10.08 15.87
N THR A 20 8.28 -11.34 15.71
CA THR A 20 7.35 -12.44 15.40
C THR A 20 6.38 -12.67 16.55
N ASP A 21 6.87 -12.79 17.79
CA ASP A 21 6.05 -12.98 18.97
C ASP A 21 5.04 -11.83 19.17
N PHE A 22 5.48 -10.59 18.90
CA PHE A 22 4.61 -9.42 18.97
C PHE A 22 3.49 -9.50 17.92
N PHE A 23 3.83 -9.83 16.69
CA PHE A 23 2.85 -9.98 15.61
C PHE A 23 1.85 -11.10 15.89
N ASP A 24 2.34 -12.26 16.32
CA ASP A 24 1.49 -13.42 16.64
C ASP A 24 0.51 -13.12 17.79
N THR A 25 0.93 -12.29 18.74
CA THR A 25 0.08 -11.90 19.88
C THR A 25 -0.94 -10.84 19.52
N ASN A 26 -0.56 -9.86 18.68
CA ASN A 26 -1.32 -8.63 18.48
C ASN A 26 -1.99 -8.53 17.09
N GLY A 27 -1.58 -9.34 16.13
CA GLY A 27 -2.11 -9.33 14.76
C GLY A 27 -1.63 -8.16 13.89
N PHE A 28 -0.71 -7.34 14.38
CA PHE A 28 -0.09 -6.25 13.64
C PHE A 28 1.33 -6.00 14.14
N ILE A 29 2.14 -5.33 13.31
CA ILE A 29 3.48 -4.85 13.66
C ILE A 29 3.75 -3.53 12.95
N LEU A 30 4.49 -2.62 13.59
CA LEU A 30 4.84 -1.31 13.04
C LEU A 30 6.36 -1.17 12.92
N PHE A 31 6.83 -0.98 11.69
CA PHE A 31 8.22 -0.69 11.40
C PHE A 31 8.43 0.80 11.15
N LYS A 32 9.41 1.41 11.82
CA LYS A 32 9.83 2.79 11.61
C LYS A 32 10.99 2.86 10.63
N ASN A 33 11.05 3.98 9.90
CA ASN A 33 12.18 4.31 9.02
C ASN A 33 12.48 3.21 7.99
N PHE A 34 11.43 2.51 7.51
CA PHE A 34 11.59 1.48 6.48
C PHE A 34 12.19 2.08 5.21
N ILE A 35 11.68 3.22 4.79
CA ILE A 35 12.27 4.05 3.72
C ILE A 35 12.62 5.41 4.27
N ASN A 36 13.66 6.05 3.72
CA ASN A 36 14.10 7.37 4.13
C ASN A 36 13.23 8.48 3.50
N LYS A 37 13.42 9.72 3.97
CA LYS A 37 12.60 10.86 3.52
C LYS A 37 12.77 11.17 2.03
N ASP A 38 13.98 10.99 1.49
CA ASP A 38 14.26 11.25 0.08
C ASP A 38 13.56 10.21 -0.81
N GLN A 39 13.57 8.95 -0.39
CA GLN A 39 12.81 7.88 -1.05
C GLN A 39 11.30 8.14 -0.99
N VAL A 40 10.78 8.61 0.15
CA VAL A 40 9.37 9.00 0.28
C VAL A 40 9.04 10.10 -0.71
N ALA A 41 9.85 11.17 -0.78
CA ALA A 41 9.64 12.29 -1.70
C ALA A 41 9.67 11.82 -3.17
N LEU A 42 10.64 10.97 -3.51
CA LEU A 42 10.77 10.41 -4.85
C LEU A 42 9.54 9.56 -5.23
N PHE A 43 9.09 8.67 -4.35
CA PHE A 43 7.93 7.81 -4.60
C PHE A 43 6.64 8.63 -4.73
N LEU A 44 6.48 9.68 -3.92
CA LEU A 44 5.32 10.56 -4.01
C LEU A 44 5.32 11.33 -5.33
N SER A 45 6.45 11.87 -5.77
CA SER A 45 6.54 12.59 -7.05
C SER A 45 6.24 11.68 -8.24
N GLU A 46 6.74 10.44 -8.23
CA GLU A 46 6.45 9.45 -9.26
C GLU A 46 4.97 9.02 -9.27
N ALA A 47 4.39 8.82 -8.09
CA ALA A 47 2.97 8.51 -7.98
C ALA A 47 2.09 9.64 -8.53
N GLN A 48 2.42 10.91 -8.26
CA GLN A 48 1.73 12.07 -8.80
C GLN A 48 1.87 12.18 -10.32
N ARG A 49 3.07 11.88 -10.86
CA ARG A 49 3.29 11.84 -12.31
C ARG A 49 2.39 10.81 -12.97
N VAL A 50 2.40 9.58 -12.46
CA VAL A 50 1.56 8.48 -12.97
C VAL A 50 0.07 8.83 -12.87
N GLU A 51 -0.38 9.40 -11.74
CA GLU A 51 -1.76 9.85 -11.57
C GLU A 51 -2.15 10.85 -12.65
N SER A 52 -1.30 11.85 -12.90
CA SER A 52 -1.55 12.87 -13.91
C SER A 52 -1.67 12.28 -15.32
N GLU A 53 -0.82 11.32 -15.66
CA GLU A 53 -0.87 10.60 -16.95
C GLU A 53 -2.13 9.77 -17.11
N LEU A 54 -2.54 9.04 -16.04
CA LEU A 54 -3.77 8.23 -16.05
C LEU A 54 -5.02 9.11 -16.17
N ILE A 55 -5.04 10.29 -15.53
CA ILE A 55 -6.12 11.26 -15.65
C ILE A 55 -6.17 11.83 -17.08
N ALA A 56 -5.02 12.23 -17.62
CA ALA A 56 -4.92 12.82 -18.96
C ALA A 56 -5.32 11.83 -20.06
N SER A 57 -4.97 10.55 -19.90
CA SER A 57 -5.36 9.49 -20.84
C SER A 57 -6.81 9.02 -20.70
N GLY A 58 -7.51 9.43 -19.64
CA GLY A 58 -8.87 8.96 -19.34
C GLY A 58 -8.94 7.48 -18.97
N THR A 59 -7.85 6.89 -18.51
CA THR A 59 -7.79 5.48 -18.10
C THR A 59 -8.76 5.22 -16.95
N THR A 60 -9.60 4.22 -17.06
CA THR A 60 -10.58 3.86 -16.02
C THR A 60 -10.35 2.50 -15.39
N VAL A 61 -9.53 1.65 -16.04
CA VAL A 61 -9.27 0.26 -15.62
C VAL A 61 -7.80 -0.06 -15.86
N ILE A 62 -7.15 -0.73 -14.92
CA ILE A 62 -5.79 -1.28 -15.05
C ILE A 62 -5.85 -2.76 -14.67
N ASN A 63 -5.40 -3.64 -15.57
CA ASN A 63 -5.38 -5.10 -15.37
C ASN A 63 -6.72 -5.65 -14.84
N GLY A 64 -7.83 -5.16 -15.40
CA GLY A 64 -9.19 -5.54 -14.99
C GLY A 64 -9.70 -4.88 -13.70
N THR A 65 -8.88 -4.08 -13.01
CA THR A 65 -9.24 -3.39 -11.77
C THR A 65 -9.66 -1.94 -12.07
N PRO A 66 -10.88 -1.51 -11.71
CA PRO A 66 -11.32 -0.14 -11.90
C PRO A 66 -10.53 0.85 -11.04
N LEU A 67 -10.14 1.98 -11.63
CA LEU A 67 -9.64 3.13 -10.88
C LEU A 67 -10.79 3.85 -10.18
N LYS A 68 -10.56 4.29 -8.95
CA LYS A 68 -11.56 5.04 -8.20
C LYS A 68 -11.25 6.53 -8.29
N TYR A 69 -12.01 7.23 -9.10
CA TYR A 69 -11.92 8.68 -9.23
C TYR A 69 -12.68 9.43 -8.13
N GLY A 70 -12.21 10.63 -7.84
CA GLY A 70 -12.84 11.60 -6.92
C GLY A 70 -12.48 13.04 -7.32
N LEU A 71 -12.80 13.97 -6.46
CA LEU A 71 -12.44 15.38 -6.60
C LEU A 71 -11.64 15.82 -5.36
N ASP A 72 -10.64 16.66 -5.58
CA ASP A 72 -9.96 17.40 -4.51
C ASP A 72 -10.83 18.58 -3.99
N ASP A 73 -10.30 19.37 -3.05
CA ASP A 73 -11.04 20.50 -2.47
C ASP A 73 -11.24 21.66 -3.45
N ASP A 74 -10.44 21.74 -4.49
CA ASP A 74 -10.50 22.73 -5.56
C ASP A 74 -11.40 22.28 -6.73
N GLY A 75 -11.91 21.04 -6.65
CA GLY A 75 -12.77 20.45 -7.67
C GLY A 75 -11.99 19.77 -8.81
N ASN A 76 -10.68 19.64 -8.69
CA ASN A 76 -9.88 18.93 -9.69
C ASN A 76 -10.07 17.42 -9.57
N LYS A 77 -10.00 16.75 -10.71
CA LYS A 77 -10.07 15.29 -10.77
C LYS A 77 -8.84 14.67 -10.12
N MET A 78 -9.05 13.71 -9.24
CA MET A 78 -8.01 12.93 -8.60
C MET A 78 -8.37 11.43 -8.63
N ILE A 79 -7.36 10.58 -8.44
CA ILE A 79 -7.59 9.14 -8.31
C ILE A 79 -7.44 8.76 -6.84
N GLN A 80 -8.52 8.30 -6.23
CA GLN A 80 -8.53 7.88 -4.82
C GLN A 80 -7.88 6.52 -4.59
N ARG A 81 -7.91 5.64 -5.60
CA ARG A 81 -7.24 4.33 -5.57
C ARG A 81 -6.60 4.06 -6.92
N MET A 82 -5.28 3.94 -6.92
CA MET A 82 -4.48 3.52 -8.06
C MET A 82 -3.88 2.14 -7.76
N CYS A 83 -4.19 1.17 -8.59
CA CYS A 83 -3.63 -0.17 -8.53
C CYS A 83 -2.48 -0.33 -9.53
N PHE A 84 -1.56 -1.23 -9.22
CA PHE A 84 -0.43 -1.61 -10.08
C PHE A 84 0.48 -0.43 -10.50
N LEU A 85 0.63 0.57 -9.63
CA LEU A 85 1.40 1.79 -9.93
C LEU A 85 2.85 1.51 -10.36
N SER A 86 3.45 0.49 -9.78
CA SER A 86 4.82 0.08 -10.10
C SER A 86 5.02 -0.34 -11.56
N GLN A 87 3.96 -0.71 -12.29
CA GLN A 87 4.04 -1.01 -13.73
C GLN A 87 4.27 0.23 -14.60
N PHE A 88 3.97 1.41 -14.07
CA PHE A 88 4.10 2.70 -14.78
C PHE A 88 5.36 3.48 -14.41
N SER A 89 6.16 2.98 -13.47
CA SER A 89 7.37 3.66 -12.99
C SER A 89 8.43 2.67 -12.51
N PRO A 90 9.62 2.67 -13.13
CA PRO A 90 10.76 1.91 -12.63
C PRO A 90 11.16 2.32 -11.21
N VAL A 91 10.94 3.58 -10.84
CA VAL A 91 11.20 4.09 -9.48
C VAL A 91 10.27 3.40 -8.48
N LEU A 92 8.97 3.36 -8.77
CA LEU A 92 8.01 2.66 -7.89
C LEU A 92 8.24 1.14 -7.92
N GLN A 93 8.68 0.60 -9.04
CA GLN A 93 9.05 -0.82 -9.16
C GLN A 93 10.23 -1.18 -8.26
N SER A 94 11.22 -0.28 -8.12
CA SER A 94 12.40 -0.51 -7.27
C SER A 94 12.06 -0.72 -5.78
N PHE A 95 10.85 -0.37 -5.34
CA PHE A 95 10.40 -0.68 -3.99
C PHE A 95 10.43 -2.21 -3.71
N PHE A 96 10.13 -3.02 -4.72
CA PHE A 96 10.13 -4.48 -4.59
C PHE A 96 11.54 -5.11 -4.62
N ASP A 97 12.57 -4.32 -4.96
CA ASP A 97 13.96 -4.77 -4.95
C ASP A 97 14.54 -4.79 -3.52
N ASP A 98 13.84 -4.18 -2.56
CA ASP A 98 14.25 -4.20 -1.16
C ASP A 98 14.05 -5.61 -0.56
N ASN A 99 15.17 -6.28 -0.27
CA ASN A 99 15.16 -7.63 0.28
C ASN A 99 14.44 -7.73 1.64
N ARG A 100 14.32 -6.62 2.38
CA ARG A 100 13.59 -6.59 3.65
C ARG A 100 12.11 -6.90 3.48
N LEU A 101 11.53 -6.66 2.29
CA LEU A 101 10.14 -7.08 2.01
C LEU A 101 9.99 -8.60 2.09
N LYS A 102 11.01 -9.36 1.66
CA LYS A 102 11.01 -10.82 1.75
C LYS A 102 11.06 -11.31 3.20
N ALA A 103 11.67 -10.51 4.10
CA ALA A 103 11.69 -10.82 5.52
C ALA A 103 10.30 -10.81 6.18
N LEU A 104 9.31 -10.14 5.55
CA LEU A 104 7.93 -10.10 6.05
C LEU A 104 7.11 -11.32 5.66
N LEU A 105 7.54 -12.10 4.66
CA LEU A 105 6.76 -13.24 4.16
C LEU A 105 6.41 -14.29 5.22
N PRO A 106 7.28 -14.60 6.20
CA PRO A 106 6.93 -15.53 7.28
C PRO A 106 5.73 -15.11 8.13
N LEU A 107 5.39 -13.80 8.18
CA LEU A 107 4.21 -13.31 8.89
C LEU A 107 2.89 -13.74 8.22
N LEU A 108 2.94 -14.22 7.00
CA LEU A 108 1.79 -14.70 6.24
C LEU A 108 1.49 -16.18 6.46
N ASN A 109 2.25 -16.88 7.30
CA ASN A 109 2.03 -18.29 7.59
C ASN A 109 0.60 -18.55 8.13
N PRO A 110 -0.04 -19.66 7.72
CA PRO A 110 0.47 -20.78 6.90
C PRO A 110 0.41 -20.53 5.38
N TYR A 111 0.03 -19.34 4.95
CA TYR A 111 -0.08 -19.00 3.53
C TYR A 111 1.30 -18.73 2.94
N GLN A 112 1.50 -19.16 1.70
CA GLN A 112 2.73 -18.87 0.96
C GLN A 112 2.65 -17.45 0.39
N GLY A 113 3.26 -16.49 1.08
CA GLY A 113 3.44 -15.14 0.55
C GLY A 113 4.54 -15.06 -0.48
N ARG A 114 4.43 -14.13 -1.41
CA ARG A 114 5.49 -13.81 -2.38
C ARG A 114 5.57 -12.31 -2.65
N VAL A 115 6.75 -11.85 -3.00
CA VAL A 115 6.96 -10.55 -3.63
C VAL A 115 7.28 -10.84 -5.09
N GLY A 116 6.47 -10.36 -6.01
CA GLY A 116 6.58 -10.73 -7.41
C GLY A 116 6.40 -9.57 -8.37
N LEU A 117 6.60 -9.84 -9.67
CA LEU A 117 6.56 -8.89 -10.77
C LEU A 117 5.51 -9.27 -11.82
N ASN A 118 4.48 -10.00 -11.42
CA ASN A 118 3.41 -10.35 -12.33
C ASN A 118 2.48 -9.15 -12.59
N GLU A 119 1.68 -9.25 -13.62
CA GLU A 119 0.66 -8.26 -13.97
C GLU A 119 -0.35 -7.96 -12.85
N LYS A 120 -0.53 -8.92 -11.93
CA LYS A 120 -1.41 -8.78 -10.75
C LYS A 120 -0.67 -8.35 -9.48
N ASP A 121 0.65 -8.26 -9.53
CA ASP A 121 1.49 -7.76 -8.44
C ASP A 121 1.76 -6.28 -8.68
N GLY A 122 1.79 -5.49 -7.63
CA GLY A 122 2.14 -4.09 -7.79
C GLY A 122 1.76 -3.23 -6.59
N LEU A 123 2.31 -2.04 -6.55
CA LEU A 123 1.96 -1.06 -5.52
C LEU A 123 0.53 -0.58 -5.73
N VAL A 124 -0.24 -0.59 -4.65
CA VAL A 124 -1.54 0.07 -4.58
C VAL A 124 -1.40 1.32 -3.74
N MET A 125 -1.75 2.47 -4.33
CA MET A 125 -1.82 3.73 -3.60
C MET A 125 -3.27 4.10 -3.34
N ASN A 126 -3.61 4.31 -2.08
CA ASN A 126 -4.89 4.83 -1.67
C ASN A 126 -4.72 6.26 -1.14
N HIS A 127 -5.40 7.22 -1.75
CA HIS A 127 -5.48 8.58 -1.27
C HIS A 127 -6.63 8.71 -0.27
N TYR A 128 -6.31 8.68 1.01
CA TYR A 128 -7.28 8.93 2.08
C TYR A 128 -7.34 10.42 2.42
N VAL A 129 -7.59 11.25 1.43
CA VAL A 129 -7.69 12.69 1.65
C VAL A 129 -9.11 13.03 2.10
N ARG A 130 -9.23 13.72 3.24
CA ARG A 130 -10.47 14.39 3.63
C ARG A 130 -10.64 15.62 2.76
N THR A 131 -11.51 15.51 1.79
CA THR A 131 -11.93 16.66 0.98
C THR A 131 -13.32 17.09 1.41
N LYS A 132 -13.73 18.32 1.08
CA LYS A 132 -15.10 18.82 1.27
C LYS A 132 -16.14 17.93 0.58
N HIS A 133 -15.73 17.22 -0.46
CA HIS A 133 -16.56 16.31 -1.25
C HIS A 133 -16.48 14.84 -0.78
N SER A 134 -15.60 14.56 0.16
CA SER A 134 -15.42 13.21 0.69
C SER A 134 -16.46 12.93 1.78
N LYS A 135 -17.28 11.90 1.58
CA LYS A 135 -18.18 11.39 2.61
C LYS A 135 -17.47 10.50 3.64
N PHE A 136 -16.17 10.24 3.46
CA PHE A 136 -15.39 9.40 4.37
C PHE A 136 -15.00 10.18 5.62
N SER A 137 -15.64 9.85 6.75
CA SER A 137 -15.22 10.34 8.07
C SER A 137 -14.15 9.45 8.71
N GLN A 138 -14.23 8.16 8.50
CA GLN A 138 -13.29 7.15 9.00
C GLN A 138 -13.47 5.83 8.25
N MET A 139 -12.41 5.01 8.25
CA MET A 139 -12.49 3.62 7.81
C MET A 139 -12.66 2.74 9.07
N GLY A 140 -13.72 1.95 9.12
CA GLY A 140 -13.93 0.98 10.20
C GLY A 140 -12.91 -0.16 10.14
N TRP A 141 -12.79 -0.89 11.23
CA TRP A 141 -12.03 -2.14 11.25
C TRP A 141 -12.60 -3.12 10.23
N HIS A 142 -11.75 -3.66 9.38
CA HIS A 142 -12.13 -4.61 8.32
C HIS A 142 -10.96 -5.54 8.00
N THR A 143 -11.26 -6.60 7.28
CA THR A 143 -10.27 -7.46 6.63
C THR A 143 -10.42 -7.32 5.13
N ASP A 144 -9.33 -7.30 4.39
CA ASP A 144 -9.36 -7.23 2.92
C ASP A 144 -9.62 -8.60 2.27
N SER A 145 -9.26 -9.68 2.97
CA SER A 145 -9.27 -11.05 2.45
C SER A 145 -10.59 -11.57 1.89
N PRO A 146 -11.81 -11.27 2.45
CA PRO A 146 -13.04 -11.78 1.86
C PRO A 146 -13.28 -11.33 0.42
N ARG A 147 -12.85 -10.12 0.08
CA ARG A 147 -13.02 -9.58 -1.27
C ARG A 147 -12.18 -10.32 -2.28
N ASP A 148 -10.94 -10.60 -1.95
CA ASP A 148 -9.98 -11.20 -2.87
C ASP A 148 -10.30 -12.68 -3.11
N LEU A 149 -10.82 -13.37 -2.09
CA LEU A 149 -11.33 -14.74 -2.22
C LEU A 149 -12.53 -14.84 -3.19
N PHE A 150 -13.45 -13.87 -3.14
CA PHE A 150 -14.63 -13.86 -4.01
C PHE A 150 -14.31 -13.46 -5.46
N LEU A 151 -13.25 -12.71 -5.70
CA LEU A 151 -12.85 -12.27 -7.03
C LEU A 151 -11.92 -13.27 -7.74
N GLY A 152 -11.54 -14.37 -7.07
CA GLY A 152 -10.67 -15.39 -7.65
C GLY A 152 -9.27 -14.87 -7.99
N GLN A 153 -8.80 -13.88 -7.27
CA GLN A 153 -7.50 -13.24 -7.46
C GLN A 153 -6.46 -13.84 -6.53
#